data_28de7969855edf83fdb6d6f5553a0eaf
#
_entry.id   28de7969855edf83fdb6d6f5553a0eaf
#
_cell.length_a   1.000
_cell.length_b   1.000
_cell.length_c   1.000
_cell.angle_alpha   90.00
_cell.angle_beta   90.00
_cell.angle_gamma   90.00
#
_symmetry.space_group_name_H-M   'P 1'
#
loop_
_entity.id
_entity.type
_entity.pdbx_description
1 polymer ?
#
loop_
_entity_poly.entity_id
_entity_poly.type
_entity_poly.pdbx_seq_one_letter_code
_entity_poly.pdbx_strand_id
1 'polypeptide(L)'
;MLEANSYSAPPSLTLAMVEAKEKELEERRESIRRRQRSIAAEVGPPPNFPPAFLCIRPQVYHNIKEQVPVHLQRFMYTLCALYICLIVMIIYNIACAFVNFLMGGSTMQFALSFLYLLGIPGAFVVWYYNVYCATKDSSQSRKLLSYFGLLVGLIFDVWMAVGLSGFGGCGWIITLGLTHKAPVFIPFLISSILWSLHGAIFFIMLLRFWRYQSHSGGSRYVSNEM
;
A
#
# COMPACT_ATOMS: atom_id res chain seq x y z
N MET A 1 -46.45 58.82 24.58
CA MET A 1 -47.13 57.55 24.29
C MET A 1 -46.00 56.49 24.08
N LEU A 2 -45.79 55.70 25.11
CA LEU A 2 -44.82 54.54 25.05
C LEU A 2 -45.70 53.32 24.82
N GLU A 3 -45.56 52.74 23.61
CA GLU A 3 -46.18 51.45 23.31
C GLU A 3 -45.45 50.35 24.11
N ALA A 4 -46.20 49.77 25.05
CA ALA A 4 -45.80 48.62 25.82
C ALA A 4 -45.77 47.39 24.89
N ASN A 5 -44.57 46.97 24.49
CA ASN A 5 -44.33 45.74 23.75
C ASN A 5 -44.76 44.58 24.67
N SER A 6 -45.92 43.99 24.43
CA SER A 6 -46.44 42.84 25.17
C SER A 6 -45.65 41.59 24.78
N TYR A 7 -44.65 41.27 25.59
CA TYR A 7 -43.96 39.97 25.52
C TYR A 7 -44.93 38.86 25.92
N SER A 8 -45.54 38.17 24.95
CA SER A 8 -46.34 37.00 25.25
C SER A 8 -45.39 35.88 25.69
N ALA A 9 -45.55 35.42 26.92
CA ALA A 9 -44.81 34.31 27.47
C ALA A 9 -44.96 33.06 26.55
N PRO A 10 -43.90 32.32 26.29
CA PRO A 10 -44.01 31.11 25.47
C PRO A 10 -44.98 30.11 26.11
N PRO A 11 -45.80 29.38 25.31
CA PRO A 11 -46.81 28.47 25.86
C PRO A 11 -46.10 27.41 26.75
N SER A 12 -46.67 27.25 27.97
CA SER A 12 -46.14 26.25 28.92
C SER A 12 -46.14 24.88 28.28
N LEU A 13 -44.95 24.28 28.11
CA LEU A 13 -44.77 22.92 27.61
C LEU A 13 -45.49 21.94 28.54
N THR A 14 -46.61 21.38 28.09
CA THR A 14 -47.29 20.32 28.83
C THR A 14 -46.50 19.03 28.72
N LEU A 15 -46.51 18.18 29.75
CA LEU A 15 -45.80 16.92 29.79
C LEU A 15 -46.05 16.08 28.52
N ALA A 16 -47.29 16.03 28.05
CA ALA A 16 -47.69 15.35 26.82
C ALA A 16 -47.02 15.91 25.55
N MET A 17 -46.74 17.21 25.49
CA MET A 17 -45.99 17.79 24.36
C MET A 17 -44.51 17.42 24.38
N VAL A 18 -43.93 17.28 25.57
CA VAL A 18 -42.55 16.82 25.74
C VAL A 18 -42.41 15.37 25.30
N GLU A 19 -43.31 14.49 25.78
CA GLU A 19 -43.32 13.07 25.40
C GLU A 19 -43.54 12.87 23.89
N ALA A 20 -44.46 13.63 23.28
CA ALA A 20 -44.67 13.60 21.83
C ALA A 20 -43.42 14.03 21.07
N LYS A 21 -42.69 15.03 21.57
CA LYS A 21 -41.46 15.52 20.95
C LYS A 21 -40.29 14.55 21.11
N GLU A 22 -40.17 13.89 22.25
CA GLU A 22 -39.20 12.86 22.49
C GLU A 22 -39.40 11.67 21.53
N LYS A 23 -40.63 11.22 21.35
CA LYS A 23 -40.99 10.16 20.42
C LYS A 23 -40.65 10.54 18.96
N GLU A 24 -40.98 11.78 18.54
CA GLU A 24 -40.62 12.29 17.21
C GLU A 24 -39.07 12.31 17.01
N LEU A 25 -38.32 12.70 18.05
CA LEU A 25 -36.86 12.71 18.02
C LEU A 25 -36.28 11.31 17.95
N GLU A 26 -36.85 10.34 18.65
CA GLU A 26 -36.42 8.95 18.55
C GLU A 26 -36.67 8.35 17.16
N GLU A 27 -37.85 8.55 16.61
CA GLU A 27 -38.18 8.13 15.24
C GLU A 27 -37.23 8.77 14.21
N ARG A 28 -36.89 10.04 14.38
CA ARG A 28 -35.95 10.75 13.52
C ARG A 28 -34.51 10.23 13.67
N ARG A 29 -34.07 9.91 14.89
CA ARG A 29 -32.78 9.29 15.17
C ARG A 29 -32.67 7.89 14.51
N GLU A 30 -33.72 7.09 14.60
CA GLU A 30 -33.76 5.79 13.95
C GLU A 30 -33.71 5.91 12.42
N SER A 31 -34.44 6.85 11.83
CA SER A 31 -34.41 7.05 10.38
C SER A 31 -33.04 7.51 9.90
N ILE A 32 -32.35 8.38 10.65
CA ILE A 32 -30.96 8.79 10.37
C ILE A 32 -30.02 7.59 10.47
N ARG A 33 -30.14 6.77 11.53
CA ARG A 33 -29.32 5.55 11.68
C ARG A 33 -29.53 4.55 10.54
N ARG A 34 -30.77 4.37 10.08
CA ARG A 34 -31.08 3.50 8.92
C ARG A 34 -30.45 4.06 7.65
N ARG A 35 -30.56 5.36 7.37
CA ARG A 35 -29.91 6.01 6.23
C ARG A 35 -28.38 5.92 6.31
N GLN A 36 -27.78 6.14 7.49
CA GLN A 36 -26.34 5.99 7.67
C GLN A 36 -25.87 4.56 7.40
N ARG A 37 -26.63 3.53 7.84
CA ARG A 37 -26.32 2.12 7.56
C ARG A 37 -26.43 1.81 6.07
N SER A 38 -27.44 2.32 5.38
CA SER A 38 -27.59 2.08 3.93
C SER A 38 -26.46 2.77 3.14
N ILE A 39 -26.11 4.00 3.47
CA ILE A 39 -24.98 4.72 2.86
C ILE A 39 -23.65 4.00 3.15
N ALA A 40 -23.43 3.56 4.39
CA ALA A 40 -22.22 2.81 4.73
C ALA A 40 -22.12 1.46 4.00
N ALA A 41 -23.26 0.81 3.73
CA ALA A 41 -23.31 -0.43 2.95
C ALA A 41 -23.02 -0.19 1.46
N GLU A 42 -23.46 0.94 0.89
CA GLU A 42 -23.20 1.30 -0.51
C GLU A 42 -21.77 1.79 -0.73
N VAL A 43 -21.24 2.61 0.19
CA VAL A 43 -19.90 3.21 0.07
C VAL A 43 -18.80 2.23 0.48
N GLY A 44 -19.14 1.18 1.23
CA GLY A 44 -18.17 0.25 1.81
C GLY A 44 -17.39 0.84 3.00
N PRO A 45 -16.47 0.05 3.57
CA PRO A 45 -15.67 0.51 4.70
C PRO A 45 -14.75 1.66 4.32
N PRO A 46 -14.51 2.63 5.24
CA PRO A 46 -13.67 3.79 4.96
C PRO A 46 -12.23 3.37 4.60
N PRO A 47 -11.57 4.10 3.69
CA PRO A 47 -10.20 3.82 3.31
C PRO A 47 -9.26 3.92 4.53
N ASN A 48 -8.30 2.98 4.63
CA ASN A 48 -7.37 2.86 5.75
C ASN A 48 -5.89 2.79 5.31
N PHE A 49 -5.62 2.78 4.00
CA PHE A 49 -4.26 2.69 3.48
C PHE A 49 -4.01 3.70 2.34
N PRO A 50 -2.83 4.32 2.27
CA PRO A 50 -1.75 4.31 3.26
C PRO A 50 -2.18 4.91 4.61
N PRO A 51 -1.45 4.66 5.72
CA PRO A 51 -1.75 5.33 6.99
C PRO A 51 -1.72 6.84 6.83
N ALA A 52 -2.64 7.54 7.52
CA ALA A 52 -2.65 9.00 7.51
C ALA A 52 -1.35 9.53 8.14
N PHE A 53 -0.51 10.15 7.33
CA PHE A 53 0.75 10.74 7.78
C PHE A 53 1.03 12.03 7.00
N LEU A 54 1.22 13.15 7.70
CA LEU A 54 1.41 14.49 7.13
C LEU A 54 0.34 14.84 6.07
N CYS A 55 0.74 14.90 4.80
CA CYS A 55 -0.13 15.24 3.66
C CYS A 55 -0.81 14.02 3.02
N ILE A 56 -0.44 12.79 3.43
CA ILE A 56 -0.93 11.55 2.84
C ILE A 56 -2.25 11.19 3.51
N ARG A 57 -3.32 11.06 2.71
CA ARG A 57 -4.63 10.59 3.17
C ARG A 57 -4.86 9.15 2.73
N PRO A 58 -5.51 8.31 3.53
CA PRO A 58 -5.92 6.98 3.11
C PRO A 58 -6.77 7.04 1.84
N GLN A 59 -6.43 6.21 0.84
CA GLN A 59 -7.12 6.20 -0.45
C GLN A 59 -7.86 4.89 -0.72
N VAL A 60 -7.40 3.79 -0.11
CA VAL A 60 -7.97 2.46 -0.34
C VAL A 60 -8.27 1.76 0.98
N TYR A 61 -9.35 0.96 0.99
CA TYR A 61 -9.58 0.04 2.09
C TYR A 61 -8.72 -1.22 1.90
N HIS A 62 -7.85 -1.47 2.85
CA HIS A 62 -6.92 -2.59 2.82
C HIS A 62 -7.06 -3.43 4.09
N ASN A 63 -7.58 -4.66 3.93
CA ASN A 63 -7.71 -5.63 5.00
C ASN A 63 -7.50 -7.05 4.46
N ILE A 64 -6.28 -7.57 4.59
CA ILE A 64 -5.91 -8.89 4.10
C ILE A 64 -6.77 -9.97 4.75
N LYS A 65 -7.09 -9.83 6.04
CA LYS A 65 -7.80 -10.83 6.83
C LYS A 65 -9.25 -11.01 6.40
N GLU A 66 -9.91 -9.92 6.01
CA GLU A 66 -11.33 -9.92 5.63
C GLU A 66 -11.53 -10.11 4.12
N GLN A 67 -10.64 -9.54 3.29
CA GLN A 67 -10.86 -9.45 1.85
C GLN A 67 -10.12 -10.54 1.05
N VAL A 68 -9.08 -11.15 1.63
CA VAL A 68 -8.28 -12.17 0.93
C VAL A 68 -8.65 -13.56 1.41
N PRO A 69 -8.90 -14.54 0.52
CA PRO A 69 -9.16 -15.92 0.88
C PRO A 69 -8.07 -16.49 1.78
N VAL A 70 -8.45 -17.30 2.79
CA VAL A 70 -7.56 -17.80 3.85
C VAL A 70 -6.29 -18.46 3.30
N HIS A 71 -6.41 -19.26 2.23
CA HIS A 71 -5.28 -19.94 1.61
C HIS A 71 -4.27 -19.00 0.92
N LEU A 72 -4.67 -17.75 0.58
CA LEU A 72 -3.81 -16.72 -0.02
C LEU A 72 -3.30 -15.69 0.98
N GLN A 73 -3.82 -15.68 2.21
CA GLN A 73 -3.42 -14.67 3.20
C GLN A 73 -1.93 -14.70 3.50
N ARG A 74 -1.33 -15.89 3.66
CA ARG A 74 0.13 -16.03 3.87
C ARG A 74 0.94 -15.45 2.72
N PHE A 75 0.50 -15.68 1.49
CA PHE A 75 1.11 -15.10 0.30
C PHE A 75 1.04 -13.57 0.35
N MET A 76 -0.12 -13.00 0.65
CA MET A 76 -0.30 -11.54 0.73
C MET A 76 0.48 -10.90 1.89
N TYR A 77 0.56 -11.56 3.06
CA TYR A 77 1.40 -11.07 4.16
C TYR A 77 2.89 -11.06 3.79
N THR A 78 3.37 -12.10 3.09
CA THR A 78 4.77 -12.11 2.60
C THR A 78 5.00 -10.98 1.61
N LEU A 79 4.06 -10.75 0.69
CA LEU A 79 4.15 -9.66 -0.28
C LEU A 79 4.12 -8.27 0.40
N CYS A 80 3.30 -8.12 1.44
CA CYS A 80 3.26 -6.91 2.27
C CYS A 80 4.62 -6.68 2.98
N ALA A 81 5.20 -7.73 3.55
CA ALA A 81 6.51 -7.66 4.17
C ALA A 81 7.60 -7.25 3.17
N LEU A 82 7.59 -7.81 1.96
CA LEU A 82 8.51 -7.41 0.88
C LEU A 82 8.32 -5.93 0.51
N TYR A 83 7.09 -5.44 0.44
CA TYR A 83 6.84 -4.02 0.17
C TYR A 83 7.42 -3.11 1.28
N ILE A 84 7.27 -3.50 2.54
CA ILE A 84 7.85 -2.76 3.67
C ILE A 84 9.39 -2.83 3.62
N CYS A 85 9.97 -4.01 3.33
CA CYS A 85 11.40 -4.18 3.14
C CYS A 85 11.93 -3.29 2.00
N LEU A 86 11.23 -3.20 0.88
CA LEU A 86 11.58 -2.30 -0.24
C LEU A 86 11.71 -0.85 0.23
N ILE A 87 10.76 -0.35 1.03
CA ILE A 87 10.80 1.02 1.57
C ILE A 87 12.08 1.24 2.40
N VAL A 88 12.36 0.31 3.32
CA VAL A 88 13.55 0.38 4.18
C VAL A 88 14.83 0.33 3.34
N MET A 89 14.87 -0.54 2.33
CA MET A 89 16.04 -0.70 1.45
C MET A 89 16.28 0.53 0.58
N ILE A 90 15.25 1.21 0.08
CA ILE A 90 15.40 2.47 -0.66
C ILE A 90 15.99 3.55 0.26
N ILE A 91 15.49 3.69 1.49
CA ILE A 91 16.03 4.66 2.45
C ILE A 91 17.49 4.32 2.79
N TYR A 92 17.78 3.04 3.01
CA TYR A 92 19.16 2.57 3.27
C TYR A 92 20.09 2.84 2.08
N ASN A 93 19.62 2.63 0.85
CA ASN A 93 20.37 2.96 -0.36
C ASN A 93 20.76 4.45 -0.43
N ILE A 94 19.84 5.35 -0.08
CA ILE A 94 20.12 6.79 -0.03
C ILE A 94 21.17 7.09 1.05
N ALA A 95 21.07 6.47 2.21
CA ALA A 95 22.05 6.63 3.29
C ALA A 95 23.45 6.14 2.86
N CYS A 96 23.54 5.00 2.16
CA CYS A 96 24.78 4.50 1.60
C CYS A 96 25.39 5.49 0.58
N ALA A 97 24.56 5.97 -0.36
CA ALA A 97 24.97 6.95 -1.37
C ALA A 97 25.45 8.26 -0.72
N PHE A 98 24.83 8.70 0.38
CA PHE A 98 25.22 9.87 1.16
C PHE A 98 26.60 9.67 1.82
N VAL A 99 26.83 8.51 2.47
CA VAL A 99 28.14 8.19 3.06
C VAL A 99 29.23 8.21 1.97
N ASN A 100 28.98 7.63 0.82
CA ASN A 100 29.92 7.67 -0.31
C ASN A 100 30.20 9.10 -0.77
N PHE A 101 29.15 9.94 -0.86
CA PHE A 101 29.31 11.36 -1.21
C PHE A 101 30.21 12.11 -0.23
N LEU A 102 30.00 11.93 1.09
CA LEU A 102 30.85 12.55 2.13
C LEU A 102 32.31 12.08 2.07
N MET A 103 32.55 10.89 1.56
CA MET A 103 33.90 10.33 1.35
C MET A 103 34.52 10.67 -0.03
N GLY A 104 34.00 11.71 -0.69
CA GLY A 104 34.49 12.18 -1.99
C GLY A 104 34.02 11.35 -3.19
N GLY A 105 32.93 10.61 -3.04
CA GLY A 105 32.27 9.90 -4.14
C GLY A 105 31.44 10.81 -5.05
N SER A 106 30.80 10.20 -6.04
CA SER A 106 30.03 10.90 -7.07
C SER A 106 28.80 11.62 -6.54
N THR A 107 28.70 12.93 -6.74
CA THR A 107 27.50 13.75 -6.48
C THR A 107 26.30 13.25 -7.27
N MET A 108 26.51 12.82 -8.52
CA MET A 108 25.47 12.29 -9.40
C MET A 108 24.84 11.01 -8.80
N GLN A 109 25.67 10.11 -8.28
CA GLN A 109 25.23 8.90 -7.60
C GLN A 109 24.31 9.21 -6.42
N PHE A 110 24.70 10.19 -5.61
CA PHE A 110 23.88 10.62 -4.47
C PHE A 110 22.58 11.30 -4.91
N ALA A 111 22.65 12.24 -5.85
CA ALA A 111 21.47 12.96 -6.35
C ALA A 111 20.43 11.99 -6.95
N LEU A 112 20.88 11.04 -7.79
CA LEU A 112 19.98 10.08 -8.42
C LEU A 112 19.40 9.05 -7.44
N SER A 113 20.05 8.80 -6.30
CA SER A 113 19.49 7.90 -5.28
C SER A 113 18.15 8.36 -4.74
N PHE A 114 17.86 9.67 -4.73
CA PHE A 114 16.56 10.22 -4.32
C PHE A 114 15.42 9.90 -5.29
N LEU A 115 15.70 9.69 -6.57
CA LEU A 115 14.67 9.31 -7.54
C LEU A 115 14.00 7.98 -7.18
N TYR A 116 14.71 7.10 -6.49
CA TYR A 116 14.14 5.82 -6.04
C TYR A 116 13.03 5.98 -4.99
N LEU A 117 12.90 7.14 -4.33
CA LEU A 117 11.73 7.42 -3.47
C LEU A 117 10.41 7.37 -4.26
N LEU A 118 10.43 7.73 -5.55
CA LEU A 118 9.27 7.59 -6.43
C LEU A 118 8.92 6.12 -6.68
N GLY A 119 9.87 5.21 -6.50
CA GLY A 119 9.64 3.76 -6.54
C GLY A 119 8.70 3.26 -5.44
N ILE A 120 8.61 3.94 -4.29
CA ILE A 120 7.76 3.54 -3.18
C ILE A 120 6.26 3.58 -3.57
N PRO A 121 5.67 4.74 -3.95
CA PRO A 121 4.30 4.77 -4.44
C PRO A 121 4.13 3.99 -5.75
N GLY A 122 5.15 3.98 -6.62
CA GLY A 122 5.15 3.21 -7.85
C GLY A 122 4.99 1.71 -7.57
N ALA A 123 5.79 1.14 -6.67
CA ALA A 123 5.72 -0.27 -6.27
C ALA A 123 4.37 -0.63 -5.66
N PHE A 124 3.80 0.26 -4.84
CA PHE A 124 2.47 0.05 -4.28
C PHE A 124 1.43 -0.14 -5.38
N VAL A 125 1.37 0.77 -6.34
CA VAL A 125 0.35 0.74 -7.41
C VAL A 125 0.65 -0.36 -8.44
N VAL A 126 1.91 -0.50 -8.88
CA VAL A 126 2.29 -1.36 -10.00
C VAL A 126 2.15 -2.85 -9.65
N TRP A 127 2.62 -3.29 -8.48
CA TRP A 127 2.56 -4.70 -8.13
C TRP A 127 1.78 -5.02 -6.86
N TYR A 128 1.97 -4.29 -5.75
CA TYR A 128 1.36 -4.68 -4.49
C TYR A 128 -0.18 -4.61 -4.55
N TYR A 129 -0.73 -3.47 -4.91
CA TYR A 129 -2.17 -3.25 -4.95
C TYR A 129 -2.86 -4.05 -6.07
N ASN A 130 -2.20 -4.19 -7.22
CA ASN A 130 -2.73 -5.02 -8.30
C ASN A 130 -2.86 -6.49 -7.89
N VAL A 131 -1.84 -7.05 -7.23
CA VAL A 131 -1.89 -8.42 -6.69
C VAL A 131 -2.96 -8.55 -5.62
N TYR A 132 -3.08 -7.58 -4.72
CA TYR A 132 -4.13 -7.54 -3.71
C TYR A 132 -5.52 -7.57 -4.34
N CYS A 133 -5.78 -6.73 -5.34
CA CYS A 133 -7.05 -6.75 -6.07
C CYS A 133 -7.27 -8.04 -6.85
N ALA A 134 -6.23 -8.63 -7.45
CA ALA A 134 -6.34 -9.89 -8.17
C ALA A 134 -6.63 -11.10 -7.27
N THR A 135 -6.20 -11.05 -5.99
CA THR A 135 -6.53 -12.09 -5.00
C THR A 135 -7.95 -11.95 -4.45
N LYS A 136 -8.49 -10.73 -4.44
CA LYS A 136 -9.86 -10.42 -4.04
C LYS A 136 -10.86 -10.68 -5.17
N ASP A 137 -10.55 -10.12 -6.35
CA ASP A 137 -11.41 -10.18 -7.53
C ASP A 137 -10.83 -11.21 -8.52
N SER A 138 -11.56 -12.25 -8.86
CA SER A 138 -11.08 -13.28 -9.81
C SER A 138 -11.01 -12.84 -11.26
N SER A 139 -10.95 -11.53 -11.56
CA SER A 139 -10.88 -10.95 -12.90
C SER A 139 -9.57 -11.30 -13.62
N GLN A 140 -9.70 -11.78 -14.86
CA GLN A 140 -8.55 -12.21 -15.67
C GLN A 140 -7.61 -11.05 -16.03
N SER A 141 -8.18 -9.87 -16.32
CA SER A 141 -7.39 -8.66 -16.63
C SER A 141 -6.53 -8.20 -15.45
N ARG A 142 -7.07 -8.28 -14.22
CA ARG A 142 -6.32 -7.94 -13.00
C ARG A 142 -5.18 -8.93 -12.73
N LYS A 143 -5.40 -10.21 -13.03
CA LYS A 143 -4.36 -11.24 -12.90
C LYS A 143 -3.18 -10.97 -13.84
N LEU A 144 -3.46 -10.63 -15.11
CA LEU A 144 -2.42 -10.29 -16.08
C LEU A 144 -1.64 -9.04 -15.66
N LEU A 145 -2.34 -7.99 -15.21
CA LEU A 145 -1.73 -6.76 -14.74
C LEU A 145 -0.85 -7.00 -13.50
N SER A 146 -1.30 -7.86 -12.58
CA SER A 146 -0.52 -8.26 -11.41
C SER A 146 0.75 -8.99 -11.78
N TYR A 147 0.67 -9.86 -12.79
CA TYR A 147 1.83 -10.60 -13.29
C TYR A 147 2.87 -9.67 -13.90
N PHE A 148 2.41 -8.74 -14.73
CA PHE A 148 3.26 -7.71 -15.31
C PHE A 148 3.88 -6.83 -14.22
N GLY A 149 3.08 -6.41 -13.23
CA GLY A 149 3.57 -5.62 -12.09
C GLY A 149 4.65 -6.34 -11.27
N LEU A 150 4.46 -7.63 -10.97
CA LEU A 150 5.48 -8.44 -10.29
C LEU A 150 6.76 -8.58 -11.13
N LEU A 151 6.64 -8.73 -12.45
CA LEU A 151 7.80 -8.77 -13.34
C LEU A 151 8.58 -7.45 -13.31
N VAL A 152 7.89 -6.31 -13.37
CA VAL A 152 8.50 -4.98 -13.25
C VAL A 152 9.21 -4.82 -11.90
N GLY A 153 8.59 -5.27 -10.80
CA GLY A 153 9.22 -5.26 -9.47
C GLY A 153 10.50 -6.09 -9.43
N LEU A 154 10.49 -7.29 -10.02
CA LEU A 154 11.67 -8.14 -10.10
C LEU A 154 12.80 -7.50 -10.93
N ILE A 155 12.47 -6.88 -12.07
CA ILE A 155 13.44 -6.15 -12.90
C ILE A 155 14.06 -5.00 -12.09
N PHE A 156 13.26 -4.29 -11.31
CA PHE A 156 13.75 -3.24 -10.42
C PHE A 156 14.72 -3.78 -9.36
N ASP A 157 14.40 -4.91 -8.72
CA ASP A 157 15.30 -5.54 -7.74
C ASP A 157 16.64 -5.96 -8.36
N VAL A 158 16.60 -6.56 -9.56
CA VAL A 158 17.82 -6.92 -10.30
C VAL A 158 18.63 -5.66 -10.65
N TRP A 159 17.98 -4.60 -11.10
CA TRP A 159 18.62 -3.32 -11.38
C TRP A 159 19.36 -2.77 -10.17
N MET A 160 18.72 -2.79 -9.00
CA MET A 160 19.30 -2.29 -7.76
C MET A 160 20.42 -3.21 -7.26
N ALA A 161 20.26 -4.53 -7.40
CA ALA A 161 21.30 -5.50 -7.04
C ALA A 161 22.55 -5.37 -7.93
N VAL A 162 22.37 -5.15 -9.22
CA VAL A 162 23.51 -4.92 -10.16
C VAL A 162 24.25 -3.63 -9.79
N GLY A 163 23.55 -2.54 -9.55
CA GLY A 163 24.09 -1.27 -9.03
C GLY A 163 25.11 -0.62 -9.96
N LEU A 164 24.64 -0.13 -11.11
CA LEU A 164 25.49 0.59 -12.06
C LEU A 164 25.99 1.91 -11.48
N SER A 165 27.26 2.23 -11.69
CA SER A 165 27.86 3.47 -11.25
C SER A 165 27.20 4.66 -11.96
N GLY A 166 26.90 5.74 -11.19
CA GLY A 166 26.28 6.95 -11.70
C GLY A 166 24.73 6.91 -11.79
N PHE A 167 24.09 5.78 -11.43
CA PHE A 167 22.64 5.64 -11.48
C PHE A 167 21.95 5.61 -10.10
N GLY A 168 22.66 5.89 -9.02
CA GLY A 168 22.09 6.03 -7.67
C GLY A 168 21.91 4.72 -6.91
N GLY A 169 22.06 3.56 -7.51
CA GLY A 169 21.96 2.25 -6.87
C GLY A 169 23.27 1.85 -6.19
N CYS A 170 23.20 1.24 -4.99
CA CYS A 170 24.35 0.73 -4.22
C CYS A 170 24.42 -0.80 -4.33
N GLY A 171 24.56 -1.32 -5.56
CA GLY A 171 24.64 -2.75 -5.84
C GLY A 171 26.05 -3.25 -6.09
N TRP A 172 26.18 -4.49 -6.64
CA TRP A 172 27.43 -5.23 -6.72
C TRP A 172 28.52 -4.54 -7.52
N ILE A 173 28.21 -3.96 -8.70
CA ILE A 173 29.25 -3.39 -9.57
C ILE A 173 29.98 -2.25 -8.86
N ILE A 174 29.24 -1.31 -8.27
CA ILE A 174 29.83 -0.19 -7.53
C ILE A 174 30.53 -0.67 -6.25
N THR A 175 29.93 -1.65 -5.55
CA THR A 175 30.52 -2.22 -4.33
C THR A 175 31.91 -2.80 -4.59
N LEU A 176 32.06 -3.59 -5.65
CA LEU A 176 33.35 -4.20 -6.02
C LEU A 176 34.41 -3.15 -6.38
N GLY A 177 34.01 -2.00 -6.90
CA GLY A 177 34.90 -0.87 -7.14
C GLY A 177 35.39 -0.13 -5.88
N LEU A 178 34.73 -0.36 -4.72
CA LEU A 178 35.00 0.36 -3.46
C LEU A 178 35.77 -0.45 -2.42
N THR A 179 36.31 -1.61 -2.76
CA THR A 179 36.99 -2.54 -1.85
C THR A 179 38.12 -1.92 -1.04
N HIS A 180 38.77 -0.87 -1.56
CA HIS A 180 39.84 -0.14 -0.92
C HIS A 180 39.37 0.95 0.08
N LYS A 181 38.05 1.19 0.19
CA LYS A 181 37.44 2.22 1.05
C LYS A 181 36.48 1.58 2.07
N ALA A 182 37.01 0.92 3.10
CA ALA A 182 36.21 0.16 4.07
C ALA A 182 34.95 0.88 4.62
N PRO A 183 34.98 2.18 4.99
CA PRO A 183 33.78 2.87 5.49
C PRO A 183 32.62 2.92 4.52
N VAL A 184 32.90 2.90 3.22
CA VAL A 184 31.88 2.91 2.13
C VAL A 184 31.59 1.50 1.66
N PHE A 185 32.61 0.66 1.57
CA PHE A 185 32.47 -0.72 1.10
C PHE A 185 31.49 -1.55 1.92
N ILE A 186 31.58 -1.50 3.27
CA ILE A 186 30.73 -2.32 4.13
C ILE A 186 29.24 -1.98 3.97
N PRO A 187 28.78 -0.71 4.04
CA PRO A 187 27.39 -0.38 3.79
C PRO A 187 26.90 -0.79 2.39
N PHE A 188 27.72 -0.62 1.35
CA PHE A 188 27.38 -1.01 0.00
C PHE A 188 27.29 -2.52 -0.16
N LEU A 189 28.17 -3.28 0.49
CA LEU A 189 28.13 -4.75 0.51
C LEU A 189 26.82 -5.25 1.14
N ILE A 190 26.42 -4.67 2.27
CA ILE A 190 25.14 -4.97 2.93
C ILE A 190 23.97 -4.66 1.98
N SER A 191 23.99 -3.50 1.33
CA SER A 191 22.98 -3.11 0.35
C SER A 191 22.87 -4.13 -0.79
N SER A 192 23.99 -4.53 -1.39
CA SER A 192 24.03 -5.48 -2.49
C SER A 192 23.45 -6.85 -2.10
N ILE A 193 23.78 -7.33 -0.90
CA ILE A 193 23.25 -8.59 -0.36
C ILE A 193 21.74 -8.47 -0.14
N LEU A 194 21.27 -7.38 0.48
CA LEU A 194 19.85 -7.17 0.75
C LEU A 194 19.03 -7.13 -0.54
N TRP A 195 19.47 -6.41 -1.58
CA TRP A 195 18.79 -6.37 -2.86
C TRP A 195 18.77 -7.74 -3.54
N SER A 196 19.85 -8.50 -3.45
CA SER A 196 19.91 -9.86 -3.99
C SER A 196 18.95 -10.82 -3.28
N LEU A 197 18.89 -10.76 -1.96
CA LEU A 197 17.94 -11.57 -1.16
C LEU A 197 16.49 -11.18 -1.42
N HIS A 198 16.20 -9.88 -1.47
CA HIS A 198 14.86 -9.37 -1.78
C HIS A 198 14.40 -9.85 -3.15
N GLY A 199 15.23 -9.70 -4.18
CA GLY A 199 14.93 -10.15 -5.53
C GLY A 199 14.74 -11.66 -5.62
N ALA A 200 15.52 -12.47 -4.89
CA ALA A 200 15.37 -13.93 -4.84
C ALA A 200 14.01 -14.32 -4.23
N ILE A 201 13.63 -13.71 -3.11
CA ILE A 201 12.32 -13.96 -2.47
C ILE A 201 11.19 -13.47 -3.38
N PHE A 202 11.35 -12.30 -4.00
CA PHE A 202 10.38 -11.73 -4.94
C PHE A 202 10.16 -12.65 -6.15
N PHE A 203 11.22 -13.23 -6.70
CA PHE A 203 11.15 -14.23 -7.77
C PHE A 203 10.36 -15.47 -7.34
N ILE A 204 10.59 -15.98 -6.13
CA ILE A 204 9.81 -17.10 -5.59
C ILE A 204 8.32 -16.71 -5.49
N MET A 205 8.01 -15.47 -5.08
CA MET A 205 6.63 -14.99 -5.00
C MET A 205 5.97 -14.89 -6.38
N LEU A 206 6.71 -14.45 -7.40
CA LEU A 206 6.26 -14.44 -8.79
C LEU A 206 5.91 -15.86 -9.28
N LEU A 207 6.77 -16.83 -9.01
CA LEU A 207 6.52 -18.25 -9.37
C LEU A 207 5.32 -18.83 -8.63
N ARG A 208 5.15 -18.51 -7.34
CA ARG A 208 3.97 -18.93 -6.55
C ARG A 208 2.67 -18.33 -7.11
N PHE A 209 2.70 -17.05 -7.47
CA PHE A 209 1.54 -16.39 -8.07
C PHE A 209 1.17 -17.02 -9.42
N TRP A 210 2.16 -17.37 -10.24
CA TRP A 210 1.95 -18.05 -11.51
C TRP A 210 1.31 -19.42 -11.33
N ARG A 211 1.84 -20.27 -10.44
CA ARG A 211 1.27 -21.58 -10.15
C ARG A 211 -0.18 -21.49 -9.65
N TYR A 212 -0.47 -20.52 -8.80
CA TYR A 212 -1.83 -20.28 -8.31
C TYR A 212 -2.79 -19.99 -9.47
N GLN A 213 -2.41 -19.18 -10.42
CA GLN A 213 -3.25 -18.87 -11.59
C GLN A 213 -3.47 -20.06 -12.52
N SER A 214 -2.45 -20.87 -12.75
CA SER A 214 -2.53 -22.07 -13.59
C SER A 214 -3.56 -23.07 -13.04
N HIS A 215 -3.59 -23.29 -11.72
CA HIS A 215 -4.55 -24.19 -11.10
C HIS A 215 -5.99 -23.64 -11.10
N SER A 216 -6.17 -22.34 -10.94
CA SER A 216 -7.52 -21.73 -10.94
C SER A 216 -8.15 -21.65 -12.35
N GLY A 217 -7.36 -21.74 -13.40
CA GLY A 217 -7.83 -21.82 -14.79
C GLY A 217 -8.36 -23.20 -15.17
N GLY A 218 -7.70 -24.27 -14.74
CA GLY A 218 -8.07 -25.66 -15.05
C GLY A 218 -9.39 -26.09 -14.43
N SER A 219 -9.71 -25.63 -13.22
CA SER A 219 -10.98 -25.99 -12.52
C SER A 219 -12.24 -25.43 -13.20
N ARG A 220 -12.14 -24.34 -14.00
CA ARG A 220 -13.29 -23.78 -14.73
C ARG A 220 -13.66 -24.53 -15.99
N TYR A 221 -12.70 -25.20 -16.62
CA TYR A 221 -13.00 -26.01 -17.81
C TYR A 221 -13.80 -27.27 -17.47
N VAL A 222 -13.54 -27.88 -16.30
CA VAL A 222 -14.23 -29.09 -15.86
C VAL A 222 -15.69 -28.82 -15.42
N SER A 223 -16.00 -27.61 -14.93
CA SER A 223 -17.36 -27.28 -14.44
C SER A 223 -18.32 -26.84 -15.56
N ASN A 224 -17.84 -26.56 -16.77
CA ASN A 224 -18.68 -26.19 -17.90
C ASN A 224 -19.03 -27.38 -18.82
N GLU A 225 -18.50 -28.58 -18.55
CA GLU A 225 -18.81 -29.81 -19.31
C GLU A 225 -19.72 -30.80 -18.55
N MET A 226 -20.19 -30.42 -17.35
CA MET A 226 -21.21 -31.15 -16.59
C MET A 226 -22.53 -30.35 -16.51
#